data_f6b4c706b8b9be04688b54e0acb174ef
#
_entry.id   f6b4c706b8b9be04688b54e0acb174ef
#
_cell.length_a   1.000
_cell.length_b   1.000
_cell.length_c   1.000
_cell.angle_alpha   90.00
_cell.angle_beta   90.00
_cell.angle_gamma   90.00
#
_symmetry.space_group_name_H-M   'P 1'
#
loop_
_entity.id
_entity.type
_entity.pdbx_description
1 polymer ?
#
loop_
_entity_poly.entity_id
_entity_poly.type
_entity_poly.pdbx_seq_one_letter_code
_entity_poly.pdbx_strand_id
1 'polypeptide(L)'
;MVDTAVTPVPAPTPPRRRPWWRTLWFLAPLLFLVVLVVSRVVYWRTSIAYHPLRLAGPGAAAVGQPTSVITTPTGLRSSAATGTAQLFEFPLRNDGIHALDINGVTAADQAVVGVQWAANFVQDGKRVASPTHPLPVHVPGHAVVNLQLLVRQPACTKGTPRYLSAVVTIHWHAMISPHATRLNLLAGQPHRIALCAG
;
A
#
# COMPACT_ATOMS: atom_id res chain seq x y z
N MET A 1 63.25 63.40 55.72
CA MET A 1 62.78 62.94 54.42
C MET A 1 62.27 61.53 54.59
N VAL A 2 60.95 61.35 54.54
CA VAL A 2 60.31 60.02 54.67
C VAL A 2 59.88 59.63 53.30
N ASP A 3 60.54 58.58 52.72
CA ASP A 3 60.18 57.98 51.43
C ASP A 3 58.95 57.09 51.64
N THR A 4 57.83 57.56 51.11
CA THR A 4 56.60 56.80 51.09
C THR A 4 56.62 55.89 49.85
N ALA A 5 56.99 54.60 50.04
CA ALA A 5 56.91 53.58 48.99
C ALA A 5 55.44 53.35 48.64
N VAL A 6 55.06 53.76 47.41
CA VAL A 6 53.74 53.49 46.83
C VAL A 6 53.72 52.04 46.34
N THR A 7 52.93 51.22 47.03
CA THR A 7 52.69 49.81 46.63
C THR A 7 51.84 49.78 45.32
N PRO A 8 52.30 49.10 44.27
CA PRO A 8 51.51 49.03 43.01
C PRO A 8 50.24 48.18 43.20
N VAL A 9 49.13 48.79 42.86
CA VAL A 9 47.79 48.09 42.82
C VAL A 9 47.85 47.02 41.77
N PRO A 10 47.54 45.76 42.11
CA PRO A 10 47.49 44.65 41.08
C PRO A 10 46.44 44.94 40.03
N ALA A 11 46.81 44.81 38.75
CA ALA A 11 45.92 45.00 37.61
C ALA A 11 44.74 43.99 37.65
N PRO A 12 43.52 44.42 37.34
CA PRO A 12 42.37 43.55 37.33
C PRO A 12 42.56 42.39 36.31
N THR A 13 42.42 41.15 36.77
CA THR A 13 42.52 39.95 35.96
C THR A 13 41.39 39.95 34.91
N PRO A 14 41.69 39.80 33.62
CA PRO A 14 40.66 39.80 32.60
C PRO A 14 39.67 38.63 32.82
N PRO A 15 38.36 38.84 32.58
CA PRO A 15 37.37 37.82 32.77
C PRO A 15 37.68 36.61 31.86
N ARG A 16 37.88 35.43 32.45
CA ARG A 16 38.08 34.18 31.74
C ARG A 16 36.82 33.92 30.88
N ARG A 17 36.88 34.23 29.61
CA ARG A 17 35.83 33.85 28.64
C ARG A 17 35.72 32.33 28.63
N ARG A 18 34.62 31.79 29.17
CA ARG A 18 34.34 30.36 29.08
C ARG A 18 34.25 30.01 27.58
N PRO A 19 35.02 29.05 27.08
CA PRO A 19 35.05 28.75 25.68
C PRO A 19 33.67 28.24 25.25
N TRP A 20 33.01 28.99 24.35
CA TRP A 20 31.67 28.74 23.82
C TRP A 20 31.51 27.34 23.17
N TRP A 21 32.61 26.75 22.73
CA TRP A 21 32.62 25.39 22.18
C TRP A 21 32.27 24.33 23.23
N ARG A 22 32.42 24.53 24.52
CA ARG A 22 31.96 23.61 25.56
C ARG A 22 30.45 23.51 25.64
N THR A 23 29.73 24.58 25.36
CA THR A 23 28.24 24.55 25.26
C THR A 23 27.76 23.83 24.00
N LEU A 24 28.54 23.89 22.92
CA LEU A 24 28.22 23.15 21.70
C LEU A 24 28.28 21.62 21.87
N TRP A 25 29.22 21.14 22.71
CA TRP A 25 29.34 19.71 22.99
C TRP A 25 28.11 19.12 23.71
N PHE A 26 27.36 19.93 24.44
CA PHE A 26 26.11 19.52 25.10
C PHE A 26 24.90 19.73 24.19
N LEU A 27 24.94 20.76 23.35
CA LEU A 27 23.80 21.04 22.42
C LEU A 27 23.78 20.11 21.21
N ALA A 28 24.94 19.68 20.71
CA ALA A 28 25.01 18.80 19.55
C ALA A 28 24.29 17.45 19.73
N PRO A 29 24.52 16.69 20.82
CA PRO A 29 23.81 15.44 21.06
C PRO A 29 22.30 15.66 21.30
N LEU A 30 21.92 16.77 21.95
CA LEU A 30 20.51 17.12 22.14
C LEU A 30 19.83 17.41 20.81
N LEU A 31 20.45 18.21 19.95
CA LEU A 31 19.95 18.52 18.62
C LEU A 31 19.82 17.24 17.76
N PHE A 32 20.82 16.37 17.82
CA PHE A 32 20.79 15.08 17.12
C PHE A 32 19.64 14.21 17.60
N LEU A 33 19.40 14.15 18.90
CA LEU A 33 18.30 13.39 19.49
C LEU A 33 16.95 13.97 19.06
N VAL A 34 16.79 15.28 19.04
CA VAL A 34 15.56 15.96 18.56
C VAL A 34 15.33 15.65 17.09
N VAL A 35 16.34 15.75 16.24
CA VAL A 35 16.25 15.43 14.82
C VAL A 35 15.85 13.96 14.63
N LEU A 36 16.42 13.05 15.41
CA LEU A 36 16.11 11.62 15.36
C LEU A 36 14.65 11.34 15.78
N VAL A 37 14.17 11.97 16.84
CA VAL A 37 12.77 11.83 17.29
C VAL A 37 11.80 12.44 16.28
N VAL A 38 12.09 13.64 15.77
CA VAL A 38 11.24 14.30 14.77
C VAL A 38 11.18 13.48 13.47
N SER A 39 12.33 13.02 12.97
CA SER A 39 12.37 12.16 11.77
C SER A 39 11.62 10.85 11.99
N ARG A 40 11.72 10.26 13.20
CA ARG A 40 10.97 9.04 13.55
C ARG A 40 9.47 9.28 13.59
N VAL A 41 9.03 10.40 14.17
CA VAL A 41 7.60 10.77 14.23
C VAL A 41 7.04 11.09 12.84
N VAL A 42 7.78 11.84 12.02
CA VAL A 42 7.41 12.14 10.65
C VAL A 42 7.32 10.85 9.82
N TYR A 43 8.34 9.99 9.92
CA TYR A 43 8.34 8.69 9.24
C TYR A 43 7.14 7.83 9.67
N TRP A 44 6.84 7.79 10.96
CA TRP A 44 5.72 7.01 11.49
C TRP A 44 4.37 7.55 10.99
N ARG A 45 4.17 8.87 11.02
CA ARG A 45 2.95 9.51 10.48
C ARG A 45 2.78 9.30 8.99
N THR A 46 3.83 9.45 8.21
CA THR A 46 3.76 9.25 6.76
C THR A 46 3.55 7.78 6.39
N SER A 47 4.15 6.83 7.11
CA SER A 47 3.96 5.41 6.85
C SER A 47 2.57 4.90 7.23
N ILE A 48 1.95 5.43 8.31
CA ILE A 48 0.57 5.07 8.69
C ILE A 48 -0.45 5.62 7.69
N ALA A 49 -0.22 6.82 7.15
CA ALA A 49 -1.09 7.44 6.15
C ALA A 49 -0.80 7.00 4.72
N TYR A 50 0.27 6.20 4.50
CA TYR A 50 0.69 5.82 3.17
C TYR A 50 -0.10 4.61 2.67
N HIS A 51 -1.03 4.86 1.76
CA HIS A 51 -1.81 3.83 1.07
C HIS A 51 -1.56 3.92 -0.44
N PRO A 52 -0.42 3.39 -0.92
CA PRO A 52 -0.02 3.57 -2.31
C PRO A 52 -0.83 2.73 -3.29
N LEU A 53 -1.45 1.63 -2.83
CA LEU A 53 -2.23 0.75 -3.70
C LEU A 53 -3.65 1.26 -3.88
N ARG A 54 -4.02 1.49 -5.14
CA ARG A 54 -5.38 1.92 -5.55
C ARG A 54 -5.85 1.16 -6.78
N LEU A 55 -7.16 1.15 -6.98
CA LEU A 55 -7.72 0.70 -8.26
C LEU A 55 -7.30 1.64 -9.38
N ALA A 56 -6.76 1.07 -10.47
CA ALA A 56 -6.26 1.83 -11.61
C ALA A 56 -7.37 2.25 -12.59
N GLY A 57 -8.57 1.73 -12.45
CA GLY A 57 -9.68 2.03 -13.33
C GLY A 57 -10.95 1.26 -12.96
N PRO A 58 -12.05 1.52 -13.69
CA PRO A 58 -13.26 0.77 -13.50
C PRO A 58 -13.06 -0.67 -14.01
N GLY A 59 -13.44 -1.63 -13.21
CA GLY A 59 -13.69 -2.91 -13.79
C GLY A 59 -13.14 -4.12 -13.11
N ALA A 60 -14.08 -5.02 -12.84
CA ALA A 60 -13.82 -6.43 -12.89
C ALA A 60 -14.02 -6.88 -14.34
N ALA A 61 -13.05 -7.56 -14.90
CA ALA A 61 -13.24 -8.29 -16.16
C ALA A 61 -13.10 -9.78 -15.85
N ALA A 62 -14.02 -10.59 -16.37
CA ALA A 62 -13.83 -12.03 -16.34
C ALA A 62 -12.75 -12.39 -17.37
N VAL A 63 -11.81 -13.24 -16.96
CA VAL A 63 -10.70 -13.66 -17.79
C VAL A 63 -10.87 -15.14 -18.14
N GLY A 64 -10.68 -15.49 -19.40
CA GLY A 64 -10.47 -16.88 -19.82
C GLY A 64 -11.71 -17.71 -20.15
N GLN A 65 -12.92 -17.33 -19.75
CA GLN A 65 -14.17 -18.02 -20.12
C GLN A 65 -15.31 -17.02 -20.35
N PRO A 66 -15.40 -16.40 -21.53
CA PRO A 66 -16.41 -15.37 -21.82
C PRO A 66 -17.85 -15.90 -21.77
N THR A 67 -18.06 -17.20 -21.89
CA THR A 67 -19.39 -17.84 -21.89
C THR A 67 -20.00 -17.97 -20.49
N SER A 68 -19.21 -17.88 -19.44
CA SER A 68 -19.70 -18.09 -18.07
C SER A 68 -20.00 -16.79 -17.31
N VAL A 69 -19.72 -15.62 -17.90
CA VAL A 69 -20.02 -14.32 -17.30
C VAL A 69 -20.80 -13.48 -18.28
N ILE A 70 -22.02 -13.11 -17.87
CA ILE A 70 -22.91 -12.28 -18.64
C ILE A 70 -22.88 -10.87 -18.12
N THR A 71 -22.62 -9.88 -18.99
CA THR A 71 -22.76 -8.48 -18.64
C THR A 71 -24.24 -8.11 -18.65
N THR A 72 -24.72 -7.57 -17.54
CA THR A 72 -26.08 -7.05 -17.39
C THR A 72 -26.03 -5.55 -17.17
N PRO A 73 -27.12 -4.79 -17.33
CA PRO A 73 -27.16 -3.37 -17.02
C PRO A 73 -26.77 -3.03 -15.58
N THR A 74 -26.94 -3.99 -14.66
CA THR A 74 -26.66 -3.83 -13.22
C THR A 74 -25.34 -4.46 -12.79
N GLY A 75 -24.59 -5.10 -13.71
CA GLY A 75 -23.31 -5.71 -13.38
C GLY A 75 -22.94 -6.93 -14.17
N LEU A 76 -22.01 -7.68 -13.62
CA LEU A 76 -21.58 -8.96 -14.14
C LEU A 76 -22.36 -10.07 -13.43
N ARG A 77 -22.86 -11.03 -14.17
CA ARG A 77 -23.53 -12.22 -13.63
C ARG A 77 -22.77 -13.47 -14.02
N SER A 78 -22.44 -14.28 -13.05
CA SER A 78 -21.90 -15.60 -13.29
C SER A 78 -23.03 -16.57 -13.72
N SER A 79 -22.78 -17.31 -14.79
CA SER A 79 -23.63 -18.43 -15.24
C SER A 79 -22.91 -19.78 -15.14
N ALA A 80 -21.78 -19.83 -14.44
CA ALA A 80 -20.98 -21.03 -14.29
C ALA A 80 -21.72 -22.10 -13.46
N ALA A 81 -21.40 -23.36 -13.73
CA ALA A 81 -21.87 -24.45 -12.90
C ALA A 81 -21.30 -24.38 -11.48
N THR A 82 -22.08 -24.84 -10.51
CA THR A 82 -21.65 -24.93 -9.10
C THR A 82 -20.31 -25.66 -8.99
N GLY A 83 -19.40 -25.10 -8.20
CA GLY A 83 -18.06 -25.64 -7.98
C GLY A 83 -17.01 -25.21 -9.02
N THR A 84 -17.42 -24.67 -10.16
CA THR A 84 -16.50 -24.17 -11.19
C THR A 84 -15.79 -22.92 -10.70
N ALA A 85 -14.49 -22.83 -10.94
CA ALA A 85 -13.70 -21.64 -10.63
C ALA A 85 -13.69 -20.67 -11.81
N GLN A 86 -13.87 -19.39 -11.51
CA GLN A 86 -13.83 -18.29 -12.47
C GLN A 86 -12.79 -17.27 -12.05
N LEU A 87 -12.14 -16.63 -12.99
CA LEU A 87 -11.11 -15.65 -12.76
C LEU A 87 -11.67 -14.25 -13.00
N PHE A 88 -11.64 -13.40 -11.96
CA PHE A 88 -11.98 -11.98 -12.05
C PHE A 88 -10.73 -11.15 -11.87
N GLU A 89 -10.54 -10.18 -12.73
CA GLU A 89 -9.35 -9.35 -12.78
C GLU A 89 -9.66 -7.90 -12.40
N PHE A 90 -8.80 -7.33 -11.54
CA PHE A 90 -8.90 -5.97 -11.03
C PHE A 90 -7.56 -5.25 -11.21
N PRO A 91 -7.50 -4.17 -12.00
CA PRO A 91 -6.26 -3.41 -12.17
C PRO A 91 -5.97 -2.62 -10.90
N LEU A 92 -4.78 -2.82 -10.33
CA LEU A 92 -4.26 -2.08 -9.20
C LEU A 92 -3.05 -1.27 -9.62
N ARG A 93 -2.97 -0.03 -9.18
CA ARG A 93 -1.85 0.86 -9.40
C ARG A 93 -1.12 1.13 -8.09
N ASN A 94 0.19 1.10 -8.15
CA ASN A 94 1.03 1.66 -7.12
C ASN A 94 1.19 3.16 -7.38
N ASP A 95 0.48 4.01 -6.63
CA ASP A 95 0.58 5.47 -6.75
C ASP A 95 1.82 6.03 -6.05
N GLY A 96 2.56 5.19 -5.33
CA GLY A 96 3.82 5.58 -4.69
C GLY A 96 4.98 5.64 -5.67
N ILE A 97 6.02 6.39 -5.30
CA ILE A 97 7.28 6.49 -6.07
C ILE A 97 8.20 5.28 -5.85
N HIS A 98 8.00 4.53 -4.77
CA HIS A 98 8.79 3.37 -4.41
C HIS A 98 8.10 2.09 -4.85
N ALA A 99 8.90 1.09 -5.16
CA ALA A 99 8.43 -0.25 -5.42
C ALA A 99 7.86 -0.90 -4.14
N LEU A 100 6.92 -1.80 -4.33
CA LEU A 100 6.27 -2.59 -3.28
C LEU A 100 6.44 -4.06 -3.56
N ASP A 101 6.67 -4.84 -2.51
CA ASP A 101 6.64 -6.29 -2.59
C ASP A 101 5.35 -6.79 -1.91
N ILE A 102 4.42 -7.32 -2.71
CA ILE A 102 3.17 -7.88 -2.19
C ILE A 102 3.40 -9.33 -1.83
N ASN A 103 3.24 -9.66 -0.56
CA ASN A 103 3.55 -10.98 -0.03
C ASN A 103 2.31 -11.84 0.24
N GLY A 104 1.16 -11.20 0.40
CA GLY A 104 -0.06 -11.91 0.71
C GLY A 104 -1.31 -11.11 0.35
N VAL A 105 -2.38 -11.82 0.06
CA VAL A 105 -3.71 -11.24 -0.10
C VAL A 105 -4.71 -12.15 0.61
N THR A 106 -5.52 -11.55 1.45
CA THR A 106 -6.64 -12.24 2.11
C THR A 106 -7.95 -11.64 1.61
N ALA A 107 -8.86 -12.48 1.16
CA ALA A 107 -10.19 -12.08 0.73
C ALA A 107 -11.20 -12.27 1.88
N ALA A 108 -12.16 -11.36 1.97
CA ALA A 108 -13.22 -11.46 2.96
C ALA A 108 -14.29 -12.50 2.57
N ASP A 109 -14.45 -12.76 1.26
CA ASP A 109 -15.44 -13.71 0.74
C ASP A 109 -14.83 -15.12 0.63
N GLN A 110 -15.50 -16.09 1.22
CA GLN A 110 -15.11 -17.50 1.16
C GLN A 110 -15.21 -18.10 -0.25
N ALA A 111 -15.94 -17.46 -1.15
CA ALA A 111 -15.98 -17.88 -2.55
C ALA A 111 -14.65 -17.64 -3.27
N VAL A 112 -13.80 -16.77 -2.77
CA VAL A 112 -12.45 -16.55 -3.30
C VAL A 112 -11.53 -17.65 -2.81
N VAL A 113 -11.15 -18.54 -3.73
CA VAL A 113 -10.34 -19.74 -3.41
C VAL A 113 -8.88 -19.61 -3.81
N GLY A 114 -8.52 -18.53 -4.49
CA GLY A 114 -7.14 -18.26 -4.88
C GLY A 114 -6.93 -16.84 -5.37
N VAL A 115 -5.68 -16.41 -5.36
CA VAL A 115 -5.25 -15.10 -5.81
C VAL A 115 -4.02 -15.28 -6.69
N GLN A 116 -4.02 -14.61 -7.82
CA GLN A 116 -2.92 -14.58 -8.77
C GLN A 116 -2.67 -13.14 -9.21
N TRP A 117 -1.52 -12.90 -9.81
CA TRP A 117 -1.14 -11.61 -10.34
C TRP A 117 -0.70 -11.72 -11.79
N ALA A 118 -1.06 -10.72 -12.58
CA ALA A 118 -0.56 -10.59 -13.94
C ALA A 118 -0.07 -9.16 -14.16
N ALA A 119 1.02 -9.01 -14.91
CA ALA A 119 1.43 -7.69 -15.36
C ALA A 119 0.35 -7.12 -16.28
N ASN A 120 0.14 -5.80 -16.24
CA ASN A 120 -0.78 -5.15 -17.16
C ASN A 120 -0.03 -4.85 -18.46
N PHE A 121 -0.19 -5.71 -19.44
CA PHE A 121 0.36 -5.49 -20.77
C PHE A 121 -0.74 -4.99 -21.70
N VAL A 122 -0.53 -3.78 -22.23
CA VAL A 122 -1.30 -3.26 -23.35
C VAL A 122 -0.34 -3.14 -24.53
N GLN A 123 -0.50 -3.99 -25.52
CA GLN A 123 0.26 -3.93 -26.77
C GLN A 123 -0.70 -3.55 -27.90
N ASP A 124 -0.39 -2.47 -28.63
CA ASP A 124 -1.20 -1.94 -29.75
C ASP A 124 -2.67 -1.69 -29.38
N GLY A 125 -2.91 -1.20 -28.17
CA GLY A 125 -4.27 -0.96 -27.67
C GLY A 125 -5.07 -2.23 -27.35
N LYS A 126 -4.47 -3.40 -27.51
CA LYS A 126 -5.07 -4.69 -27.15
C LYS A 126 -4.43 -5.22 -25.88
N ARG A 127 -5.27 -5.78 -25.02
CA ARG A 127 -4.82 -6.46 -23.82
C ARG A 127 -4.19 -7.79 -24.20
N VAL A 128 -2.90 -7.92 -23.97
CA VAL A 128 -2.19 -9.18 -24.17
C VAL A 128 -2.25 -9.96 -22.87
N ALA A 129 -2.62 -11.24 -22.96
CA ALA A 129 -2.58 -12.13 -21.81
C ALA A 129 -1.14 -12.23 -21.29
N SER A 130 -0.93 -11.72 -20.09
CA SER A 130 0.35 -11.86 -19.40
C SER A 130 0.36 -13.15 -18.58
N PRO A 131 1.51 -13.80 -18.44
CA PRO A 131 1.62 -14.95 -17.55
C PRO A 131 1.24 -14.53 -16.12
N THR A 132 0.51 -15.39 -15.45
CA THR A 132 0.14 -15.20 -14.05
C THR A 132 1.31 -15.58 -13.16
N HIS A 133 1.50 -14.82 -12.10
CA HIS A 133 2.53 -15.05 -11.11
C HIS A 133 1.91 -15.33 -9.76
N PRO A 134 2.42 -16.32 -9.01
CA PRO A 134 2.08 -16.48 -7.60
C PRO A 134 2.68 -15.32 -6.78
N LEU A 135 2.26 -15.21 -5.54
CA LEU A 135 2.92 -14.32 -4.57
C LEU A 135 4.29 -14.90 -4.15
N PRO A 136 5.28 -14.07 -3.83
CA PRO A 136 5.26 -12.60 -3.81
C PRO A 136 5.40 -11.97 -5.20
N VAL A 137 4.93 -10.73 -5.34
CA VAL A 137 5.08 -9.95 -6.58
C VAL A 137 5.66 -8.58 -6.30
N HIS A 138 6.64 -8.18 -7.13
CA HIS A 138 7.27 -6.88 -7.10
C HIS A 138 6.51 -5.90 -8.00
N VAL A 139 6.03 -4.78 -7.42
CA VAL A 139 5.25 -3.76 -8.13
C VAL A 139 6.05 -2.45 -8.12
N PRO A 140 6.66 -2.06 -9.23
CA PRO A 140 7.38 -0.79 -9.32
C PRO A 140 6.50 0.42 -8.99
N GLY A 141 7.13 1.55 -8.65
CA GLY A 141 6.43 2.82 -8.48
C GLY A 141 5.69 3.19 -9.76
N HIS A 142 4.46 3.69 -9.62
CA HIS A 142 3.54 4.07 -10.71
C HIS A 142 3.13 2.94 -11.66
N ALA A 143 3.55 1.70 -11.41
CA ALA A 143 3.16 0.55 -12.23
C ALA A 143 1.73 0.10 -11.95
N VAL A 144 1.12 -0.49 -12.97
CA VAL A 144 -0.19 -1.15 -12.89
C VAL A 144 0.01 -2.65 -13.01
N VAL A 145 -0.59 -3.38 -12.09
CA VAL A 145 -0.65 -4.84 -12.09
C VAL A 145 -2.09 -5.29 -11.94
N ASN A 146 -2.41 -6.46 -12.48
CA ASN A 146 -3.75 -7.01 -12.37
C ASN A 146 -3.79 -8.04 -11.24
N LEU A 147 -4.61 -7.75 -10.24
CA LEU A 147 -4.99 -8.71 -9.21
C LEU A 147 -6.08 -9.62 -9.79
N GLN A 148 -5.84 -10.91 -9.81
CA GLN A 148 -6.78 -11.89 -10.29
C GLN A 148 -7.30 -12.71 -9.10
N LEU A 149 -8.62 -12.67 -8.89
CA LEU A 149 -9.31 -13.46 -7.89
C LEU A 149 -9.92 -14.71 -8.55
N LEU A 150 -9.49 -15.87 -8.08
CA LEU A 150 -10.10 -17.13 -8.45
C LEU A 150 -11.32 -17.35 -7.55
N VAL A 151 -12.51 -17.24 -8.12
CA VAL A 151 -13.77 -17.31 -7.40
C VAL A 151 -14.47 -18.62 -7.76
N ARG A 152 -14.75 -19.44 -6.75
CA ARG A 152 -15.52 -20.66 -6.93
C ARG A 152 -17.02 -20.34 -6.91
N GLN A 153 -17.74 -20.82 -7.94
CA GLN A 153 -19.18 -20.66 -8.01
C GLN A 153 -19.86 -21.41 -6.85
N PRO A 154 -20.56 -20.72 -5.95
CA PRO A 154 -21.27 -21.35 -4.85
C PRO A 154 -22.51 -22.11 -5.36
N ALA A 155 -23.03 -22.99 -4.54
CA ALA A 155 -24.37 -23.54 -4.75
C ALA A 155 -25.39 -22.41 -4.59
N CYS A 156 -26.26 -22.26 -5.59
CA CYS A 156 -27.26 -21.21 -5.62
C CYS A 156 -28.61 -21.76 -5.19
N THR A 157 -29.25 -21.11 -4.21
CA THR A 157 -30.64 -21.38 -3.83
C THR A 157 -31.54 -20.49 -4.64
N LYS A 158 -32.59 -21.06 -5.22
CA LYS A 158 -33.58 -20.33 -6.02
C LYS A 158 -34.19 -19.19 -5.17
N GLY A 159 -34.24 -18.00 -5.76
CA GLY A 159 -34.83 -16.84 -5.10
C GLY A 159 -33.89 -16.10 -4.12
N THR A 160 -32.64 -16.57 -3.93
CA THR A 160 -31.67 -15.91 -3.04
C THR A 160 -30.49 -15.37 -3.84
N PRO A 161 -30.44 -14.07 -4.14
CA PRO A 161 -29.31 -13.48 -4.84
C PRO A 161 -28.07 -13.49 -3.95
N ARG A 162 -26.91 -13.86 -4.49
CA ARG A 162 -25.62 -13.78 -3.83
C ARG A 162 -24.66 -12.98 -4.68
N TYR A 163 -24.04 -11.98 -4.06
CA TYR A 163 -23.04 -11.13 -4.70
C TYR A 163 -21.66 -11.41 -4.13
N LEU A 164 -20.65 -11.31 -4.99
CA LEU A 164 -19.25 -11.38 -4.55
C LEU A 164 -18.92 -10.17 -3.70
N SER A 165 -18.41 -10.42 -2.51
CA SER A 165 -17.76 -9.38 -1.70
C SER A 165 -16.28 -9.28 -2.08
N ALA A 166 -15.95 -8.35 -2.96
CA ALA A 166 -14.59 -8.15 -3.44
C ALA A 166 -13.75 -7.28 -2.49
N VAL A 167 -13.91 -7.47 -1.19
CA VAL A 167 -13.07 -6.83 -0.17
C VAL A 167 -11.85 -7.71 0.09
N VAL A 168 -10.69 -7.15 -0.15
CA VAL A 168 -9.40 -7.83 0.07
C VAL A 168 -8.51 -7.01 0.99
N THR A 169 -7.66 -7.70 1.75
CA THR A 169 -6.56 -7.11 2.49
C THR A 169 -5.26 -7.55 1.83
N ILE A 170 -4.51 -6.59 1.33
CA ILE A 170 -3.23 -6.80 0.65
C ILE A 170 -2.13 -6.54 1.65
N HIS A 171 -1.30 -7.54 1.90
CA HIS A 171 -0.10 -7.45 2.74
C HIS A 171 1.11 -7.18 1.86
N TRP A 172 1.82 -6.10 2.13
CA TRP A 172 2.94 -5.66 1.33
C TRP A 172 4.06 -5.07 2.17
N HIS A 173 5.26 -5.03 1.62
CA HIS A 173 6.42 -4.38 2.20
C HIS A 173 6.88 -3.24 1.30
N ALA A 174 7.24 -2.12 1.95
CA ALA A 174 8.04 -1.09 1.31
C ALA A 174 9.33 -0.98 2.11
N MET A 175 10.46 -1.18 1.45
CA MET A 175 11.77 -1.28 2.10
C MET A 175 11.79 -2.41 3.16
N ILE A 176 11.74 -2.04 4.45
CA ILE A 176 11.80 -3.00 5.58
C ILE A 176 10.52 -3.04 6.42
N SER A 177 9.52 -2.22 6.07
CA SER A 177 8.32 -2.09 6.90
C SER A 177 7.15 -2.88 6.31
N PRO A 178 6.53 -3.78 7.09
CA PRO A 178 5.33 -4.47 6.69
C PRO A 178 4.11 -3.54 6.79
N HIS A 179 3.24 -3.62 5.82
CA HIS A 179 2.00 -2.86 5.74
C HIS A 179 0.84 -3.75 5.31
N ALA A 180 -0.37 -3.28 5.57
CA ALA A 180 -1.58 -3.90 5.07
C ALA A 180 -2.54 -2.83 4.57
N THR A 181 -3.09 -3.03 3.38
CA THR A 181 -4.08 -2.14 2.79
C THR A 181 -5.36 -2.91 2.53
N ARG A 182 -6.47 -2.45 3.09
CA ARG A 182 -7.79 -3.00 2.83
C ARG A 182 -8.43 -2.27 1.66
N LEU A 183 -8.78 -2.99 0.61
CA LEU A 183 -9.40 -2.45 -0.59
C LEU A 183 -10.74 -3.13 -0.84
N ASN A 184 -11.74 -2.33 -1.20
CA ASN A 184 -12.94 -2.83 -1.83
C ASN A 184 -12.78 -2.69 -3.34
N LEU A 185 -12.54 -3.79 -4.02
CA LEU A 185 -12.26 -3.81 -5.47
C LEU A 185 -13.46 -3.42 -6.33
N LEU A 186 -14.66 -3.35 -5.74
CA LEU A 186 -15.88 -2.89 -6.39
C LEU A 186 -16.30 -1.49 -5.93
N ALA A 187 -15.48 -0.81 -5.12
CA ALA A 187 -15.77 0.56 -4.68
C ALA A 187 -15.81 1.52 -5.88
N GLY A 188 -16.86 2.32 -5.96
CA GLY A 188 -17.05 3.26 -7.08
C GLY A 188 -17.41 2.61 -8.42
N GLN A 189 -17.62 1.30 -8.45
CA GLN A 189 -18.07 0.58 -9.64
C GLN A 189 -19.60 0.62 -9.71
N PRO A 190 -20.19 0.92 -10.88
CA PRO A 190 -21.64 0.83 -11.06
C PRO A 190 -22.13 -0.62 -11.04
N HIS A 191 -21.20 -1.57 -11.11
CA HIS A 191 -21.49 -2.96 -11.34
C HIS A 191 -21.20 -3.84 -10.13
N ARG A 192 -22.15 -4.73 -9.83
CA ARG A 192 -21.97 -5.81 -8.85
C ARG A 192 -21.66 -7.10 -9.60
N ILE A 193 -20.95 -8.01 -8.96
CA ILE A 193 -20.73 -9.35 -9.47
C ILE A 193 -21.72 -10.28 -8.78
N ALA A 194 -22.74 -10.67 -9.51
CA ALA A 194 -23.73 -11.63 -9.01
C ALA A 194 -23.22 -13.05 -9.24
N LEU A 195 -22.98 -13.78 -8.15
CA LEU A 195 -22.64 -15.22 -8.20
C LEU A 195 -23.91 -16.07 -8.35
N CYS A 196 -25.00 -15.66 -7.69
CA CYS A 196 -26.29 -16.30 -7.84
C CYS A 196 -27.34 -15.26 -8.25
N ALA A 197 -28.17 -15.64 -9.21
CA ALA A 197 -29.38 -14.88 -9.52
C ALA A 197 -30.48 -15.26 -8.54
N GLY A 198 -31.23 -14.27 -8.08
CA GLY A 198 -32.46 -14.51 -7.38
C GLY A 198 -33.55 -15.00 -8.34
#